data_1081ab247b1e3638189d627991a90e93
#
_entry.id   1081ab247b1e3638189d627991a90e93
#
_cell.length_a   1.000
_cell.length_b   1.000
_cell.length_c   1.000
_cell.angle_alpha   90.00
_cell.angle_beta   90.00
_cell.angle_gamma   90.00
#
_symmetry.space_group_name_H-M   'P 1'
#
loop_
_entity.id
_entity.type
_entity.pdbx_description
1 polymer ?
#
loop_
_entity_poly.entity_id
_entity_poly.type
_entity_poly.pdbx_seq_one_letter_code
_entity_poly.pdbx_strand_id
1 'polypeptide(L)'
;ALEKIKLLYGEDVHIMAGNVATKEGFEDLSRWGADSIRCNIGGGSICSTRIQTGHGIPGLHTILECIQADIDRDVSIIADGGMRNSGDIVKALAAGADFVMIGSLLSGTRETPGDIIHCGSHNKDKRKVYRGMASKEAQFAWRGKHSSNEGIATHVPYRGPVAPIIEDLAN
;
A
#
# COMPACT_ATOMS: atom_id res chain seq x y z
N ALA A 1 18.39 -6.95 8.88
CA ALA A 1 17.34 -7.99 8.75
C ALA A 1 17.32 -8.55 7.33
N LEU A 2 17.25 -7.69 6.30
CA LEU A 2 17.19 -8.09 4.88
C LEU A 2 18.36 -8.97 4.46
N GLU A 3 19.61 -8.52 4.67
CA GLU A 3 20.82 -9.28 4.37
C GLU A 3 20.81 -10.68 5.00
N LYS A 4 20.31 -10.78 6.23
CA LYS A 4 20.19 -12.08 6.92
C LYS A 4 19.18 -13.01 6.25
N ILE A 5 18.06 -12.46 5.75
CA ILE A 5 17.05 -13.24 5.02
C ILE A 5 17.63 -13.70 3.67
N LYS A 6 18.27 -12.80 2.92
CA LYS A 6 18.96 -13.17 1.66
C LYS A 6 20.05 -14.20 1.88
N LEU A 7 20.82 -14.10 2.96
CA LEU A 7 21.85 -15.09 3.28
C LEU A 7 21.25 -16.47 3.59
N LEU A 8 20.06 -16.54 4.20
CA LEU A 8 19.43 -17.81 4.59
C LEU A 8 18.67 -18.48 3.43
N TYR A 9 18.03 -17.68 2.57
CA TYR A 9 17.09 -18.18 1.56
C TYR A 9 17.53 -17.91 0.11
N GLY A 10 18.59 -17.13 -0.11
CA GLY A 10 19.12 -16.83 -1.45
C GLY A 10 18.09 -16.17 -2.35
N GLU A 11 18.05 -16.58 -3.59
CA GLU A 11 17.12 -16.11 -4.61
C GLU A 11 15.78 -16.86 -4.62
N ASP A 12 15.61 -17.86 -3.78
CA ASP A 12 14.36 -18.63 -3.70
C ASP A 12 13.19 -17.83 -3.10
N VAL A 13 13.49 -16.69 -2.45
CA VAL A 13 12.51 -15.84 -1.80
C VAL A 13 12.61 -14.40 -2.31
N HIS A 14 11.55 -13.92 -2.95
CA HIS A 14 11.42 -12.51 -3.32
C HIS A 14 11.14 -11.65 -2.08
N ILE A 15 11.98 -10.66 -1.82
CA ILE A 15 11.86 -9.78 -0.67
C ILE A 15 11.31 -8.42 -1.10
N MET A 16 10.08 -8.13 -0.71
CA MET A 16 9.48 -6.81 -0.82
C MET A 16 9.75 -6.03 0.47
N ALA A 17 10.48 -4.93 0.38
CA ALA A 17 10.81 -4.07 1.52
C ALA A 17 10.12 -2.70 1.43
N GLY A 18 10.27 -1.87 2.46
CA GLY A 18 9.75 -0.50 2.48
C GLY A 18 9.03 -0.16 3.81
N ASN A 19 8.42 1.01 3.88
CA ASN A 19 8.30 2.03 2.83
C ASN A 19 9.47 3.02 2.92
N VAL A 20 9.89 3.51 1.77
CA VAL A 20 10.87 4.59 1.66
C VAL A 20 10.27 5.81 0.94
N ALA A 21 10.93 6.95 1.10
CA ALA A 21 10.50 8.20 0.51
C ALA A 21 11.63 8.96 -0.21
N THR A 22 12.87 8.49 -0.09
CA THR A 22 14.06 9.15 -0.62
C THR A 22 14.89 8.19 -1.46
N LYS A 23 15.72 8.76 -2.33
CA LYS A 23 16.71 8.05 -3.12
C LYS A 23 17.64 7.19 -2.24
N GLU A 24 18.19 7.77 -1.17
CA GLU A 24 19.13 7.09 -0.27
C GLU A 24 18.47 5.89 0.42
N GLY A 25 17.21 6.05 0.86
CA GLY A 25 16.47 4.95 1.48
C GLY A 25 16.20 3.80 0.50
N PHE A 26 15.98 4.12 -0.77
CA PHE A 26 15.83 3.13 -1.83
C PHE A 26 17.15 2.39 -2.09
N GLU A 27 18.25 3.12 -2.23
CA GLU A 27 19.59 2.56 -2.41
C GLU A 27 20.00 1.64 -1.25
N ASP A 28 19.72 2.05 -0.01
CA ASP A 28 20.03 1.24 1.17
C ASP A 28 19.29 -0.09 1.17
N LEU A 29 17.98 -0.08 0.91
CA LEU A 29 17.18 -1.31 0.86
C LEU A 29 17.61 -2.22 -0.30
N SER A 30 17.97 -1.63 -1.45
CA SER A 30 18.53 -2.35 -2.59
C SER A 30 19.83 -3.06 -2.21
N ARG A 31 20.78 -2.32 -1.64
CA ARG A 31 22.08 -2.89 -1.19
C ARG A 31 21.91 -4.01 -0.16
N TRP A 32 20.90 -3.93 0.69
CA TRP A 32 20.61 -4.96 1.69
C TRP A 32 19.84 -6.16 1.15
N GLY A 33 19.53 -6.19 -0.15
CA GLY A 33 18.98 -7.36 -0.82
C GLY A 33 17.47 -7.36 -0.98
N ALA A 34 16.81 -6.21 -0.98
CA ALA A 34 15.42 -6.14 -1.42
C ALA A 34 15.31 -6.37 -2.94
N ASP A 35 14.31 -7.11 -3.39
CA ASP A 35 14.02 -7.36 -4.80
C ASP A 35 12.97 -6.39 -5.34
N SER A 36 12.12 -5.86 -4.47
CA SER A 36 11.21 -4.77 -4.75
C SER A 36 11.04 -3.87 -3.54
N ILE A 37 10.79 -2.58 -3.78
CA ILE A 37 10.73 -1.58 -2.71
C ILE A 37 9.45 -0.77 -2.84
N ARG A 38 8.68 -0.73 -1.75
CA ARG A 38 7.49 0.11 -1.63
C ARG A 38 7.89 1.54 -1.35
N CYS A 39 7.47 2.43 -2.25
CA CYS A 39 7.79 3.85 -2.22
C CYS A 39 6.52 4.66 -1.92
N ASN A 40 6.55 5.44 -0.91
CA ASN A 40 5.56 6.42 -0.42
C ASN A 40 5.44 6.37 1.11
N ILE A 41 5.28 7.54 1.75
CA ILE A 41 5.01 7.65 3.18
C ILE A 41 3.80 8.55 3.39
N GLY A 42 2.78 8.00 4.06
CA GLY A 42 1.58 8.74 4.43
C GLY A 42 0.57 8.95 3.29
N GLY A 43 0.73 8.27 2.13
CA GLY A 43 -0.14 8.43 0.96
C GLY A 43 -1.44 7.62 0.99
N GLY A 44 -1.57 6.64 1.87
CA GLY A 44 -2.76 5.79 1.95
C GLY A 44 -4.02 6.56 2.40
N SER A 45 -5.18 6.21 1.85
CA SER A 45 -6.45 6.92 2.13
C SER A 45 -6.90 6.85 3.58
N ILE A 46 -6.50 5.81 4.31
CA ILE A 46 -6.77 5.60 5.74
C ILE A 46 -5.49 5.62 6.59
N CYS A 47 -4.40 6.16 6.01
CA CYS A 47 -3.15 6.38 6.72
C CYS A 47 -3.24 7.66 7.56
N SER A 48 -2.91 7.56 8.83
CA SER A 48 -2.86 8.72 9.75
C SER A 48 -1.43 9.14 10.11
N THR A 49 -0.41 8.57 9.47
CA THR A 49 1.01 8.88 9.73
C THR A 49 1.29 10.37 9.66
N ARG A 50 0.77 11.07 8.64
CA ARG A 50 0.94 12.53 8.49
C ARG A 50 0.38 13.33 9.68
N ILE A 51 -0.73 12.86 10.25
CA ILE A 51 -1.39 13.51 11.39
C ILE A 51 -0.67 13.16 12.69
N GLN A 52 -0.30 11.90 12.87
CA GLN A 52 0.28 11.38 14.11
C GLN A 52 1.74 11.77 14.28
N THR A 53 2.51 11.80 13.20
CA THR A 53 3.96 12.00 13.25
C THR A 53 4.44 13.29 12.59
N GLY A 54 3.58 13.95 11.82
CA GLY A 54 3.94 15.09 10.97
C GLY A 54 4.75 14.70 9.73
N HIS A 55 5.03 13.41 9.52
CA HIS A 55 5.82 12.92 8.40
C HIS A 55 4.94 12.47 7.24
N GLY A 56 5.40 12.75 6.04
CA GLY A 56 4.77 12.33 4.79
C GLY A 56 5.36 13.06 3.60
N ILE A 57 5.23 12.44 2.44
CA ILE A 57 5.75 13.00 1.19
C ILE A 57 4.73 12.77 0.08
N PRO A 58 4.64 13.65 -0.94
CA PRO A 58 3.81 13.39 -2.11
C PRO A 58 4.27 12.14 -2.87
N GLY A 59 3.35 11.20 -3.16
CA GLY A 59 3.70 9.90 -3.74
C GLY A 59 4.43 10.01 -5.07
N LEU A 60 3.98 10.90 -5.97
CA LEU A 60 4.65 11.11 -7.26
C LEU A 60 6.09 11.62 -7.08
N HIS A 61 6.32 12.54 -6.14
CA HIS A 61 7.66 13.03 -5.82
C HIS A 61 8.55 11.88 -5.33
N THR A 62 8.03 11.00 -4.48
CA THR A 62 8.79 9.82 -4.01
C THR A 62 9.26 8.93 -5.16
N ILE A 63 8.41 8.68 -6.17
CA ILE A 63 8.79 7.87 -7.33
C ILE A 63 9.89 8.56 -8.12
N LEU A 64 9.75 9.86 -8.37
CA LEU A 64 10.73 10.66 -9.10
C LEU A 64 12.09 10.75 -8.37
N GLU A 65 12.12 10.69 -7.06
CA GLU A 65 13.34 10.59 -6.25
C GLU A 65 13.95 9.19 -6.36
N CYS A 66 13.14 8.14 -6.14
CA CYS A 66 13.63 6.77 -6.11
C CYS A 66 14.16 6.27 -7.46
N ILE A 67 13.60 6.73 -8.59
CA ILE A 67 14.08 6.35 -9.94
C ILE A 67 15.48 6.87 -10.25
N GLN A 68 15.95 7.87 -9.50
CA GLN A 68 17.30 8.41 -9.64
C GLN A 68 18.35 7.62 -8.84
N ALA A 69 17.94 6.54 -8.18
CA ALA A 69 18.84 5.71 -7.39
C ALA A 69 19.95 5.09 -8.26
N ASP A 70 21.16 5.14 -7.75
CA ASP A 70 22.32 4.49 -8.35
C ASP A 70 22.48 3.10 -7.70
N ILE A 71 22.01 2.08 -8.40
CA ILE A 71 21.98 0.70 -7.91
C ILE A 71 22.51 -0.27 -8.95
N ASP A 72 23.28 -1.26 -8.50
CA ASP A 72 23.95 -2.24 -9.33
C ASP A 72 23.07 -3.46 -9.68
N ARG A 73 21.78 -3.44 -9.28
CA ARG A 73 20.87 -4.58 -9.45
C ARG A 73 19.49 -4.12 -9.89
N ASP A 74 18.78 -5.01 -10.55
CA ASP A 74 17.38 -4.79 -10.92
C ASP A 74 16.48 -4.89 -9.68
N VAL A 75 15.90 -3.77 -9.26
CA VAL A 75 15.02 -3.65 -8.08
C VAL A 75 13.77 -2.88 -8.47
N SER A 76 12.62 -3.50 -8.34
CA SER A 76 11.35 -2.90 -8.75
C SER A 76 10.87 -1.82 -7.79
N ILE A 77 10.40 -0.71 -8.37
CA ILE A 77 9.73 0.40 -7.65
C ILE A 77 8.24 0.10 -7.57
N ILE A 78 7.68 0.03 -6.36
CA ILE A 78 6.25 -0.13 -6.13
C ILE A 78 5.68 1.18 -5.59
N ALA A 79 4.86 1.87 -6.39
CA ALA A 79 4.12 3.05 -5.96
C ALA A 79 2.99 2.63 -5.01
N ASP A 80 3.12 2.93 -3.71
CA ASP A 80 2.24 2.41 -2.67
C ASP A 80 1.20 3.43 -2.21
N GLY A 81 -0.04 3.22 -2.62
CA GLY A 81 -1.21 3.97 -2.15
C GLY A 81 -1.37 5.36 -2.77
N GLY A 82 -2.49 5.99 -2.46
CA GLY A 82 -2.83 7.32 -2.96
C GLY A 82 -3.51 7.35 -4.33
N MET A 83 -3.57 6.25 -5.07
CA MET A 83 -4.26 6.14 -6.34
C MET A 83 -5.78 6.09 -6.13
N ARG A 84 -6.52 6.92 -6.86
CA ARG A 84 -7.97 7.09 -6.76
C ARG A 84 -8.71 6.73 -8.05
N ASN A 85 -7.98 6.62 -9.15
CA ASN A 85 -8.49 6.35 -10.50
C ASN A 85 -7.35 5.83 -11.40
N SER A 86 -7.69 5.40 -12.62
CA SER A 86 -6.73 4.92 -13.62
C SER A 86 -5.68 5.98 -14.00
N GLY A 87 -6.08 7.25 -14.10
CA GLY A 87 -5.14 8.33 -14.38
C GLY A 87 -4.04 8.51 -13.34
N ASP A 88 -4.33 8.27 -12.04
CA ASP A 88 -3.31 8.28 -11.00
C ASP A 88 -2.35 7.09 -11.14
N ILE A 89 -2.85 5.92 -11.56
CA ILE A 89 -2.04 4.72 -11.87
C ILE A 89 -1.09 5.02 -13.04
N VAL A 90 -1.63 5.54 -14.14
CA VAL A 90 -0.82 5.89 -15.34
C VAL A 90 0.28 6.89 -14.98
N LYS A 91 -0.01 7.91 -14.18
CA LYS A 91 1.01 8.87 -13.73
C LYS A 91 2.12 8.21 -12.92
N ALA A 92 1.79 7.26 -12.03
CA ALA A 92 2.78 6.54 -11.24
C ALA A 92 3.69 5.68 -12.13
N LEU A 93 3.12 4.93 -13.07
CA LEU A 93 3.87 4.13 -14.03
C LEU A 93 4.72 5.00 -14.97
N ALA A 94 4.16 6.09 -15.51
CA ALA A 94 4.88 7.03 -16.35
C ALA A 94 6.02 7.75 -15.62
N ALA A 95 5.92 7.91 -14.31
CA ALA A 95 6.99 8.47 -13.48
C ALA A 95 8.12 7.47 -13.18
N GLY A 96 7.97 6.19 -13.56
CA GLY A 96 8.98 5.16 -13.42
C GLY A 96 8.69 4.08 -12.36
N ALA A 97 7.48 4.00 -11.82
CA ALA A 97 7.10 2.84 -11.03
C ALA A 97 6.88 1.61 -11.93
N ASP A 98 7.36 0.46 -11.50
CA ASP A 98 7.11 -0.82 -12.18
C ASP A 98 5.75 -1.40 -11.81
N PHE A 99 5.33 -1.16 -10.56
CA PHE A 99 4.07 -1.63 -10.02
C PHE A 99 3.36 -0.56 -9.20
N VAL A 100 2.04 -0.72 -9.07
CA VAL A 100 1.24 0.08 -8.15
C VAL A 100 0.60 -0.82 -7.10
N MET A 101 0.58 -0.36 -5.85
CA MET A 101 -0.14 -1.03 -4.77
C MET A 101 -1.39 -0.23 -4.43
N ILE A 102 -2.54 -0.83 -4.66
CA ILE A 102 -3.84 -0.20 -4.47
C ILE A 102 -4.60 -0.86 -3.32
N GLY A 103 -5.27 -0.05 -2.52
CA GLY A 103 -6.09 -0.53 -1.39
C GLY A 103 -7.52 0.00 -1.48
N SER A 104 -7.70 1.31 -1.37
CA SER A 104 -9.02 1.94 -1.32
C SER A 104 -9.85 1.72 -2.58
N LEU A 105 -9.23 1.62 -3.74
CA LEU A 105 -9.92 1.32 -5.00
C LEU A 105 -10.65 -0.03 -4.96
N LEU A 106 -10.11 -1.01 -4.27
CA LEU A 106 -10.67 -2.35 -4.12
C LEU A 106 -11.49 -2.52 -2.83
N SER A 107 -11.49 -1.53 -1.93
CA SER A 107 -12.20 -1.62 -0.66
C SER A 107 -13.72 -1.72 -0.87
N GLY A 108 -14.39 -2.49 -0.01
CA GLY A 108 -15.83 -2.70 -0.10
C GLY A 108 -16.29 -3.68 -1.18
N THR A 109 -15.39 -4.32 -1.90
CA THR A 109 -15.76 -5.38 -2.86
C THR A 109 -16.16 -6.66 -2.16
N ARG A 110 -16.84 -7.56 -2.88
CA ARG A 110 -17.27 -8.87 -2.36
C ARG A 110 -16.07 -9.68 -1.85
N GLU A 111 -14.96 -9.62 -2.55
CA GLU A 111 -13.74 -10.40 -2.32
C GLU A 111 -12.90 -9.88 -1.15
N THR A 112 -13.11 -8.64 -0.71
CA THR A 112 -12.43 -8.13 0.48
C THR A 112 -12.90 -8.86 1.75
N PRO A 113 -12.02 -9.05 2.76
CA PRO A 113 -12.39 -9.73 4.00
C PRO A 113 -13.52 -9.03 4.76
N GLY A 114 -14.20 -9.80 5.63
CA GLY A 114 -15.26 -9.33 6.51
C GLY A 114 -16.65 -9.38 5.88
N ASP A 115 -17.64 -9.37 6.76
CA ASP A 115 -19.04 -9.51 6.39
C ASP A 115 -19.64 -8.23 5.82
N ILE A 116 -20.73 -8.37 5.09
CA ILE A 116 -21.55 -7.24 4.67
C ILE A 116 -22.41 -6.78 5.85
N ILE A 117 -22.25 -5.52 6.23
CA ILE A 117 -23.03 -4.87 7.28
C ILE A 117 -24.22 -4.18 6.62
N HIS A 118 -25.41 -4.47 7.10
CA HIS A 118 -26.64 -3.81 6.67
C HIS A 118 -26.94 -2.62 7.59
N CYS A 119 -27.05 -1.43 7.00
CA CYS A 119 -27.27 -0.17 7.70
C CYS A 119 -28.53 0.53 7.20
N GLY A 120 -29.00 1.50 7.98
CA GLY A 120 -30.15 2.33 7.62
C GLY A 120 -31.52 1.67 7.86
N SER A 121 -32.57 2.49 7.73
CA SER A 121 -33.95 2.01 7.78
C SER A 121 -34.20 1.09 6.58
N HIS A 122 -34.64 -0.14 6.82
CA HIS A 122 -34.92 -1.16 5.82
C HIS A 122 -33.68 -1.91 5.27
N ASN A 123 -32.50 -1.85 5.92
CA ASN A 123 -31.27 -2.57 5.53
C ASN A 123 -30.83 -2.36 4.07
N LYS A 124 -31.14 -1.20 3.49
CA LYS A 124 -30.83 -0.90 2.08
C LYS A 124 -29.37 -0.50 1.83
N ASP A 125 -28.73 0.08 2.85
CA ASP A 125 -27.32 0.50 2.77
C ASP A 125 -26.41 -0.67 3.19
N LYS A 126 -25.65 -1.18 2.25
CA LYS A 126 -24.68 -2.27 2.48
C LYS A 126 -23.30 -1.69 2.59
N ARG A 127 -22.56 -2.06 3.64
CA ARG A 127 -21.20 -1.60 3.91
C ARG A 127 -20.27 -2.75 4.26
N LYS A 128 -18.98 -2.52 4.14
CA LYS A 128 -17.92 -3.39 4.66
C LYS A 128 -16.94 -2.58 5.49
N VAL A 129 -16.27 -3.24 6.42
CA VAL A 129 -15.17 -2.64 7.16
C VAL A 129 -13.97 -2.48 6.22
N TYR A 130 -13.39 -1.28 6.21
CA TYR A 130 -12.11 -0.99 5.59
C TYR A 130 -11.15 -0.49 6.67
N ARG A 131 -10.02 -1.19 6.84
CA ARG A 131 -9.04 -0.89 7.88
C ARG A 131 -7.62 -0.92 7.34
N GLY A 132 -6.81 0.05 7.78
CA GLY A 132 -5.37 0.03 7.51
C GLY A 132 -4.66 -1.04 8.34
N MET A 133 -3.59 -1.62 7.81
CA MET A 133 -2.78 -2.62 8.53
C MET A 133 -2.14 -2.05 9.81
N ALA A 134 -1.91 -0.74 9.87
CA ALA A 134 -1.43 -0.04 11.05
C ALA A 134 -2.56 0.44 11.99
N SER A 135 -3.83 0.10 11.73
CA SER A 135 -4.93 0.38 12.65
C SER A 135 -4.88 -0.53 13.88
N LYS A 136 -5.43 -0.07 15.00
CA LYS A 136 -5.52 -0.88 16.23
C LYS A 136 -6.23 -2.21 15.97
N GLU A 137 -7.34 -2.17 15.25
CA GLU A 137 -8.16 -3.33 14.94
C GLU A 137 -7.39 -4.38 14.13
N ALA A 138 -6.63 -3.95 13.13
CA ALA A 138 -5.82 -4.85 12.34
C ALA A 138 -4.68 -5.46 13.16
N GLN A 139 -3.98 -4.63 13.96
CA GLN A 139 -2.88 -5.10 14.81
C GLN A 139 -3.36 -6.09 15.87
N PHE A 140 -4.51 -5.84 16.52
CA PHE A 140 -5.10 -6.78 17.46
C PHE A 140 -5.50 -8.09 16.80
N ALA A 141 -6.12 -8.04 15.62
CA ALA A 141 -6.53 -9.24 14.90
C ALA A 141 -5.34 -10.13 14.49
N TRP A 142 -4.18 -9.51 14.23
CA TRP A 142 -3.00 -10.24 13.75
C TRP A 142 -1.99 -10.58 14.85
N ARG A 143 -1.73 -9.63 15.79
CA ARG A 143 -0.65 -9.76 16.78
C ARG A 143 -1.16 -9.93 18.22
N GLY A 144 -2.47 -9.81 18.45
CA GLY A 144 -3.04 -9.78 19.79
C GLY A 144 -2.71 -8.52 20.62
N LYS A 145 -1.95 -7.59 20.05
CA LYS A 145 -1.57 -6.31 20.67
C LYS A 145 -1.35 -5.22 19.60
N HIS A 146 -1.42 -3.97 20.00
CA HIS A 146 -1.05 -2.84 19.14
C HIS A 146 0.19 -2.12 19.68
N SER A 147 0.99 -1.52 18.80
CA SER A 147 2.19 -0.74 19.15
C SER A 147 2.09 0.73 18.73
N SER A 148 1.47 1.00 17.59
CA SER A 148 1.26 2.35 17.06
C SER A 148 -0.17 2.49 16.53
N ASN A 149 -0.63 3.71 16.34
CA ASN A 149 -1.96 4.00 15.79
C ASN A 149 -1.84 4.90 14.57
N GLU A 150 -1.21 4.40 13.52
CA GLU A 150 -0.98 5.14 12.28
C GLU A 150 -1.96 4.79 11.16
N GLY A 151 -3.05 4.11 11.49
CA GLY A 151 -4.13 3.78 10.58
C GLY A 151 -5.48 3.84 11.26
N ILE A 152 -6.53 4.00 10.47
CA ILE A 152 -7.91 4.00 10.93
C ILE A 152 -8.70 2.83 10.35
N ALA A 153 -9.76 2.45 11.06
CA ALA A 153 -10.81 1.58 10.54
C ALA A 153 -12.07 2.41 10.28
N THR A 154 -12.72 2.15 9.16
CA THR A 154 -13.95 2.84 8.76
C THR A 154 -14.87 1.89 8.01
N HIS A 155 -16.09 2.35 7.71
CA HIS A 155 -17.04 1.62 6.88
C HIS A 155 -17.12 2.26 5.51
N VAL A 156 -16.99 1.43 4.47
CA VAL A 156 -17.12 1.86 3.07
C VAL A 156 -18.35 1.20 2.43
N PRO A 157 -18.96 1.83 1.42
CA PRO A 157 -20.05 1.21 0.68
C PRO A 157 -19.65 -0.13 0.08
N TYR A 158 -20.57 -1.10 0.10
CA TYR A 158 -20.39 -2.34 -0.64
C TYR A 158 -20.50 -2.08 -2.14
N ARG A 159 -19.52 -2.55 -2.90
CA ARG A 159 -19.33 -2.21 -4.33
C ARG A 159 -19.59 -3.40 -5.28
N GLY A 160 -20.02 -4.54 -4.76
CA GLY A 160 -20.19 -5.75 -5.58
C GLY A 160 -18.86 -6.46 -5.87
N PRO A 161 -18.77 -7.25 -6.94
CA PRO A 161 -17.55 -7.98 -7.29
C PRO A 161 -16.42 -7.06 -7.74
N VAL A 162 -15.18 -7.52 -7.58
CA VAL A 162 -13.96 -6.75 -7.91
C VAL A 162 -13.71 -6.68 -9.42
N ALA A 163 -14.11 -7.68 -10.18
CA ALA A 163 -13.77 -7.80 -11.60
C ALA A 163 -14.13 -6.56 -12.44
N PRO A 164 -15.33 -5.98 -12.37
CA PRO A 164 -15.66 -4.76 -13.12
C PRO A 164 -14.76 -3.56 -12.76
N ILE A 165 -14.31 -3.49 -11.51
CA ILE A 165 -13.41 -2.41 -11.07
C ILE A 165 -12.03 -2.59 -11.71
N ILE A 166 -11.51 -3.81 -11.77
CA ILE A 166 -10.23 -4.10 -12.42
C ILE A 166 -10.30 -3.82 -13.93
N GLU A 167 -11.39 -4.22 -14.58
CA GLU A 167 -11.62 -3.94 -15.99
C GLU A 167 -11.64 -2.43 -16.28
N ASP A 168 -12.33 -1.64 -15.46
CA ASP A 168 -12.39 -0.18 -15.57
C ASP A 168 -11.03 0.49 -15.34
N LEU A 169 -10.21 -0.05 -14.45
CA LEU A 169 -8.86 0.47 -14.19
C LEU A 169 -7.85 0.12 -15.30
N ALA A 170 -8.11 -0.97 -16.06
CA ALA A 170 -7.24 -1.45 -17.13
C ALA A 170 -7.52 -0.80 -18.50
N ASN A 171 -8.70 -0.19 -18.66
CA ASN A 171 -9.13 0.52 -19.88
C ASN A 171 -8.81 2.03 -19.81
#